data_dc78494cc4f91452a07951664beafaa5
#
_entry.id   dc78494cc4f91452a07951664beafaa5
#
_cell.length_a   1.000
_cell.length_b   1.000
_cell.length_c   1.000
_cell.angle_alpha   90.00
_cell.angle_beta   90.00
_cell.angle_gamma   90.00
#
_symmetry.space_group_name_H-M   'P 1'
#
loop_
_entity.id
_entity.type
_entity.pdbx_description
1 polymer ?
#
loop_
_entity_poly.entity_id
_entity_poly.type
_entity_poly.pdbx_seq_one_letter_code
_entity_poly.pdbx_strand_id
1 'polypeptide(L)'
;MTFSAFCARCRKKVKKAERIIRYFDMFAGVGGFRAGLNLAGRFQCIGHCEIDKYADASYRAIHAPGKEEVYYPDARTIDPKELPDFDLLCGGFPCQAFSTAGRRKGFEDARGTLFFELARVVKEKRPPYLFLENVPGLLSHDRGRTFGVILSTLYDLGYHVEWTVLNSKHFGVPQSRRRLFLIGYLDPRCAGKILPVFGADAKALVQIVHGRLGKRVYDSAGIACTQDTSRQSGLYFVDLTKGDPKITPNARCLHTRQDGSLTNFKGQNSGVLYIKEATKKGYKEAHEGDSIDLGFAGSNTRRGRVFAGVAHTVDTANTHGIVLRGGRVRRLMPRECFRLQGFSEDQIDKILAINSDAQAYKQAGNSVTVTVIEAIGRRIRAADAELYAQESR
;
A
#
# COMPACT_ATOMS: atom_id res chain seq x y z
N MET A 1 1.07 68.36 -8.26
CA MET A 1 1.95 67.24 -7.97
C MET A 1 1.15 65.98 -8.12
N THR A 2 1.53 65.16 -9.04
CA THR A 2 0.74 64.15 -9.74
C THR A 2 0.54 62.85 -8.97
N PHE A 3 -0.69 62.44 -8.84
CA PHE A 3 -1.18 61.14 -8.28
C PHE A 3 -0.95 59.97 -9.27
N SER A 4 0.25 59.79 -9.81
CA SER A 4 0.49 58.77 -10.86
C SER A 4 1.53 57.72 -10.55
N ALA A 5 1.94 57.52 -9.30
CA ALA A 5 3.04 56.59 -8.99
C ALA A 5 2.68 55.41 -8.09
N PHE A 6 1.41 55.12 -7.77
CA PHE A 6 1.05 54.06 -6.79
C PHE A 6 0.32 52.87 -7.37
N CYS A 7 0.17 52.75 -8.67
CA CYS A 7 -0.65 51.65 -9.27
C CYS A 7 0.15 50.63 -10.08
N ALA A 8 1.48 50.57 -9.97
CA ALA A 8 2.30 49.59 -10.73
C ALA A 8 2.67 48.30 -9.95
N ARG A 9 2.26 48.14 -8.66
CA ARG A 9 2.70 47.02 -7.80
C ARG A 9 1.61 45.99 -7.48
N CYS A 10 0.41 46.12 -7.99
CA CYS A 10 -0.65 45.16 -7.87
C CYS A 10 -0.95 44.42 -9.20
N ARG A 11 0.08 43.98 -9.93
CA ARG A 11 -0.14 42.87 -10.85
C ARG A 11 -0.35 41.63 -9.97
N LYS A 12 -1.60 41.35 -9.60
CA LYS A 12 -2.03 40.03 -9.16
C LYS A 12 -1.42 39.04 -10.17
N LYS A 13 -0.44 38.22 -9.72
CA LYS A 13 -0.07 37.02 -10.46
C LYS A 13 -1.37 36.23 -10.61
N VAL A 14 -2.01 36.33 -11.74
CA VAL A 14 -3.09 35.40 -12.13
C VAL A 14 -2.41 34.05 -12.08
N LYS A 15 -2.73 33.25 -11.06
CA LYS A 15 -2.28 31.85 -11.00
C LYS A 15 -2.86 31.21 -12.26
N LYS A 16 -1.97 30.94 -13.23
CA LYS A 16 -2.33 30.18 -14.43
C LYS A 16 -3.02 28.92 -13.93
N ALA A 17 -4.23 28.62 -14.44
CA ALA A 17 -4.97 27.46 -14.00
C ALA A 17 -4.08 26.21 -14.17
N GLU A 18 -3.83 25.52 -13.07
CA GLU A 18 -3.07 24.26 -13.12
C GLU A 18 -3.82 23.28 -14.05
N ARG A 19 -3.08 22.60 -14.91
CA ARG A 19 -3.57 21.58 -15.83
C ARG A 19 -4.26 20.44 -15.05
N ILE A 20 -5.28 19.82 -15.62
CA ILE A 20 -5.88 18.58 -15.14
C ILE A 20 -5.09 17.41 -15.73
N ILE A 21 -4.59 16.52 -14.89
CA ILE A 21 -3.91 15.29 -15.30
C ILE A 21 -4.97 14.20 -15.48
N ARG A 22 -5.16 13.74 -16.71
CA ARG A 22 -6.09 12.66 -17.04
C ARG A 22 -5.42 11.33 -16.79
N TYR A 23 -6.09 10.37 -16.15
CA TYR A 23 -5.48 9.08 -15.84
C TYR A 23 -6.40 7.89 -16.10
N PHE A 24 -5.77 6.75 -16.41
CA PHE A 24 -6.39 5.44 -16.51
C PHE A 24 -5.98 4.58 -15.30
N ASP A 25 -6.97 4.01 -14.58
CA ASP A 25 -6.77 3.21 -13.36
C ASP A 25 -6.81 1.71 -13.70
N MET A 26 -5.63 1.09 -13.83
CA MET A 26 -5.49 -0.30 -14.24
C MET A 26 -5.32 -1.21 -13.02
N PHE A 27 -6.07 -2.32 -12.99
CA PHE A 27 -6.18 -3.21 -11.80
C PHE A 27 -6.73 -2.47 -10.58
N ALA A 28 -7.81 -1.73 -10.82
CA ALA A 28 -8.29 -0.66 -9.96
C ALA A 28 -8.73 -1.12 -8.56
N GLY A 29 -9.12 -2.39 -8.40
CA GLY A 29 -9.70 -2.88 -7.16
C GLY A 29 -10.93 -2.06 -6.78
N VAL A 30 -11.01 -1.64 -5.54
CA VAL A 30 -12.05 -0.72 -5.05
C VAL A 30 -11.74 0.76 -5.35
N GLY A 31 -10.71 1.06 -6.14
CA GLY A 31 -10.36 2.44 -6.52
C GLY A 31 -9.55 3.20 -5.47
N GLY A 32 -8.63 2.53 -4.79
CA GLY A 32 -7.72 3.18 -3.84
C GLY A 32 -6.83 4.25 -4.48
N PHE A 33 -6.36 4.02 -5.73
CA PHE A 33 -5.67 5.04 -6.52
C PHE A 33 -6.58 6.24 -6.79
N ARG A 34 -7.80 5.99 -7.26
CA ARG A 34 -8.77 7.06 -7.53
C ARG A 34 -9.08 7.88 -6.28
N ALA A 35 -9.31 7.22 -5.15
CA ALA A 35 -9.54 7.92 -3.89
C ALA A 35 -8.38 8.85 -3.50
N GLY A 36 -7.13 8.37 -3.60
CA GLY A 36 -5.94 9.16 -3.27
C GLY A 36 -5.66 10.28 -4.27
N LEU A 37 -5.82 10.04 -5.57
CA LEU A 37 -5.63 11.06 -6.61
C LEU A 37 -6.71 12.16 -6.52
N ASN A 38 -7.94 11.82 -6.16
CA ASN A 38 -8.99 12.80 -5.89
C ASN A 38 -8.60 13.73 -4.73
N LEU A 39 -8.02 13.19 -3.64
CA LEU A 39 -7.50 13.98 -2.52
C LEU A 39 -6.28 14.83 -2.92
N ALA A 40 -5.43 14.33 -3.80
CA ALA A 40 -4.31 15.10 -4.35
C ALA A 40 -4.78 16.29 -5.20
N GLY A 41 -5.97 16.18 -5.82
CA GLY A 41 -6.62 17.22 -6.62
C GLY A 41 -6.00 17.41 -8.00
N ARG A 42 -6.80 17.89 -8.96
CA ARG A 42 -6.40 18.11 -10.36
C ARG A 42 -6.11 16.82 -11.15
N PHE A 43 -6.71 15.71 -10.73
CA PHE A 43 -6.71 14.46 -11.48
C PHE A 43 -8.13 14.15 -11.96
N GLN A 44 -8.24 13.62 -13.17
CA GLN A 44 -9.49 13.18 -13.77
C GLN A 44 -9.35 11.75 -14.27
N CYS A 45 -10.15 10.83 -13.74
CA CYS A 45 -10.23 9.47 -14.24
C CYS A 45 -10.88 9.48 -15.63
N ILE A 46 -10.29 8.74 -16.59
CA ILE A 46 -10.89 8.55 -17.92
C ILE A 46 -11.45 7.14 -18.07
N GLY A 47 -11.14 6.24 -17.14
CA GLY A 47 -11.60 4.87 -17.13
C GLY A 47 -10.81 3.98 -16.20
N HIS A 48 -11.31 2.77 -16.03
CA HIS A 48 -10.66 1.77 -15.17
C HIS A 48 -10.75 0.35 -15.73
N CYS A 49 -9.88 -0.52 -15.23
CA CYS A 49 -9.89 -1.95 -15.51
C CYS A 49 -9.86 -2.74 -14.22
N GLU A 50 -10.85 -3.63 -14.00
CA GLU A 50 -10.93 -4.52 -12.83
C GLU A 50 -11.69 -5.80 -13.17
N ILE A 51 -11.07 -6.95 -12.91
CA ILE A 51 -11.64 -8.27 -13.22
C ILE A 51 -12.55 -8.83 -12.13
N ASP A 52 -12.33 -8.41 -10.86
CA ASP A 52 -13.17 -8.83 -9.75
C ASP A 52 -14.48 -8.02 -9.74
N LYS A 53 -15.57 -8.67 -10.15
CA LYS A 53 -16.89 -8.05 -10.22
C LYS A 53 -17.38 -7.40 -8.91
N TYR A 54 -16.94 -7.92 -7.76
CA TYR A 54 -17.30 -7.35 -6.46
C TYR A 54 -16.48 -6.10 -6.16
N ALA A 55 -15.22 -6.08 -6.57
CA ALA A 55 -14.37 -4.90 -6.47
C ALA A 55 -14.83 -3.81 -7.42
N ASP A 56 -15.19 -4.14 -8.68
CA ASP A 56 -15.78 -3.19 -9.63
C ASP A 56 -17.11 -2.62 -9.12
N ALA A 57 -17.99 -3.45 -8.57
CA ALA A 57 -19.24 -2.97 -7.96
C ALA A 57 -18.97 -1.94 -6.85
N SER A 58 -17.98 -2.20 -5.98
CA SER A 58 -17.56 -1.25 -4.94
C SER A 58 -16.95 0.01 -5.54
N TYR A 59 -16.11 -0.11 -6.57
CA TYR A 59 -15.54 1.01 -7.30
C TYR A 59 -16.64 1.94 -7.81
N ARG A 60 -17.65 1.38 -8.48
CA ARG A 60 -18.80 2.13 -9.01
C ARG A 60 -19.62 2.79 -7.90
N ALA A 61 -19.86 2.08 -6.80
CA ALA A 61 -20.61 2.60 -5.68
C ALA A 61 -19.97 3.83 -5.03
N ILE A 62 -18.62 3.83 -4.89
CA ILE A 62 -17.91 4.93 -4.23
C ILE A 62 -17.51 6.07 -5.16
N HIS A 63 -17.23 5.77 -6.43
CA HIS A 63 -16.69 6.77 -7.36
C HIS A 63 -17.70 7.28 -8.37
N ALA A 64 -18.85 6.60 -8.53
CA ALA A 64 -19.90 6.95 -9.47
C ALA A 64 -19.34 7.36 -10.86
N PRO A 65 -18.67 6.45 -11.61
CA PRO A 65 -18.03 6.77 -12.88
C PRO A 65 -19.01 7.46 -13.84
N GLY A 66 -18.53 8.49 -14.53
CA GLY A 66 -19.31 9.19 -15.54
C GLY A 66 -19.56 8.31 -16.78
N LYS A 67 -20.52 8.69 -17.61
CA LYS A 67 -20.84 7.96 -18.86
C LYS A 67 -19.69 7.96 -19.86
N GLU A 68 -18.79 8.94 -19.77
CA GLU A 68 -17.63 9.09 -20.65
C GLU A 68 -16.42 8.25 -20.18
N GLU A 69 -16.48 7.66 -18.96
CA GLU A 69 -15.40 6.84 -18.43
C GLU A 69 -15.52 5.42 -18.99
N VAL A 70 -14.43 4.94 -19.61
CA VAL A 70 -14.39 3.58 -20.16
C VAL A 70 -14.13 2.53 -19.07
N TYR A 71 -14.72 1.36 -19.24
CA TYR A 71 -14.53 0.23 -18.35
C TYR A 71 -14.13 -1.02 -19.10
N TYR A 72 -13.11 -1.71 -18.58
CA TYR A 72 -12.66 -3.01 -19.09
C TYR A 72 -12.65 -4.04 -17.96
N PRO A 73 -13.35 -5.18 -18.11
CA PRO A 73 -13.34 -6.25 -17.10
C PRO A 73 -12.03 -7.04 -17.06
N ASP A 74 -11.23 -7.01 -18.13
CA ASP A 74 -9.99 -7.76 -18.22
C ASP A 74 -8.94 -6.96 -18.99
N ALA A 75 -7.76 -6.82 -18.40
CA ALA A 75 -6.65 -6.08 -19.01
C ALA A 75 -6.22 -6.64 -20.35
N ARG A 76 -6.43 -7.93 -20.57
CA ARG A 76 -6.11 -8.62 -21.83
C ARG A 76 -7.04 -8.24 -22.98
N THR A 77 -8.24 -7.76 -22.67
CA THR A 77 -9.24 -7.35 -23.66
C THR A 77 -9.14 -5.88 -24.07
N ILE A 78 -8.28 -5.10 -23.43
CA ILE A 78 -8.08 -3.70 -23.77
C ILE A 78 -7.47 -3.60 -25.16
N ASP A 79 -8.13 -2.93 -26.10
CA ASP A 79 -7.45 -2.39 -27.27
C ASP A 79 -6.90 -1.00 -26.91
N PRO A 80 -5.57 -0.85 -26.83
CA PRO A 80 -4.99 0.44 -26.46
C PRO A 80 -5.32 1.56 -27.45
N LYS A 81 -5.62 1.24 -28.71
CA LYS A 81 -5.95 2.26 -29.73
C LYS A 81 -7.32 2.89 -29.49
N GLU A 82 -8.24 2.12 -28.89
CA GLU A 82 -9.57 2.60 -28.55
C GLU A 82 -9.62 3.40 -27.23
N LEU A 83 -8.57 3.30 -26.39
CA LEU A 83 -8.49 4.11 -25.19
C LEU A 83 -8.38 5.60 -25.52
N PRO A 84 -9.13 6.47 -24.83
CA PRO A 84 -8.88 7.91 -24.89
C PRO A 84 -7.43 8.22 -24.46
N ASP A 85 -6.88 9.35 -24.95
CA ASP A 85 -5.55 9.76 -24.50
C ASP A 85 -5.58 10.20 -23.03
N PHE A 86 -4.52 9.90 -22.31
CA PHE A 86 -4.36 10.21 -20.88
C PHE A 86 -2.90 10.50 -20.54
N ASP A 87 -2.70 11.15 -19.40
CA ASP A 87 -1.39 11.65 -18.97
C ASP A 87 -0.70 10.73 -17.96
N LEU A 88 -1.47 9.91 -17.23
CA LEU A 88 -0.97 9.04 -16.18
C LEU A 88 -1.62 7.67 -16.27
N LEU A 89 -0.81 6.61 -16.31
CA LEU A 89 -1.29 5.27 -16.03
C LEU A 89 -0.97 4.92 -14.58
N CYS A 90 -1.98 4.56 -13.81
CA CYS A 90 -1.78 4.08 -12.45
C CYS A 90 -2.32 2.67 -12.27
N GLY A 91 -1.77 1.93 -11.27
CA GLY A 91 -2.27 0.61 -10.93
C GLY A 91 -1.34 -0.24 -10.09
N GLY A 92 -1.95 -1.14 -9.31
CA GLY A 92 -1.27 -2.17 -8.54
C GLY A 92 -1.30 -3.49 -9.30
N PHE A 93 -0.29 -3.79 -10.08
CA PHE A 93 -0.26 -5.04 -10.85
C PHE A 93 0.13 -6.24 -9.97
N PRO A 94 -0.50 -7.43 -10.16
CA PRO A 94 -0.19 -8.59 -9.35
C PRO A 94 1.23 -9.11 -9.61
N CYS A 95 1.92 -9.50 -8.51
CA CYS A 95 3.24 -10.11 -8.57
C CYS A 95 3.10 -11.57 -9.03
N GLN A 96 3.11 -11.79 -10.34
CA GLN A 96 3.16 -13.12 -10.93
C GLN A 96 4.58 -13.47 -11.38
N ALA A 97 4.97 -14.74 -11.19
CA ALA A 97 6.25 -15.21 -11.68
C ALA A 97 6.28 -15.15 -13.22
N PHE A 98 7.30 -14.50 -13.76
CA PHE A 98 7.58 -14.60 -15.19
C PHE A 98 7.98 -16.05 -15.51
N SER A 99 7.28 -16.70 -16.43
CA SER A 99 7.64 -18.06 -16.83
C SER A 99 9.05 -18.10 -17.42
N THR A 100 9.79 -19.18 -17.12
CA THR A 100 11.17 -19.37 -17.60
C THR A 100 11.28 -19.46 -19.13
N ALA A 101 10.17 -19.63 -19.84
CA ALA A 101 10.12 -19.74 -21.31
C ALA A 101 10.36 -18.39 -22.02
N GLY A 102 10.04 -17.23 -21.38
CA GLY A 102 10.22 -15.90 -21.98
C GLY A 102 11.66 -15.37 -21.97
N ARG A 103 12.65 -16.17 -21.56
CA ARG A 103 14.03 -15.73 -21.32
C ARG A 103 14.84 -15.31 -22.55
N ARG A 104 14.38 -15.56 -23.77
CA ARG A 104 15.22 -15.42 -24.99
C ARG A 104 14.68 -14.58 -26.13
N LYS A 105 13.42 -14.10 -26.08
CA LYS A 105 12.78 -13.47 -27.25
C LYS A 105 12.15 -12.10 -27.02
N GLY A 106 12.40 -11.45 -25.86
CA GLY A 106 11.97 -10.07 -25.63
C GLY A 106 10.47 -9.91 -25.35
N PHE A 107 9.96 -8.71 -25.62
CA PHE A 107 8.62 -8.24 -25.30
C PHE A 107 7.48 -9.13 -25.86
N GLU A 108 7.71 -9.79 -26.98
CA GLU A 108 6.65 -10.56 -27.67
C GLU A 108 6.35 -11.94 -27.07
N ASP A 109 7.33 -12.61 -26.46
CA ASP A 109 7.17 -13.95 -25.89
C ASP A 109 6.74 -13.94 -24.40
N ALA A 110 6.81 -12.80 -23.75
CA ALA A 110 6.39 -12.63 -22.35
C ALA A 110 4.89 -12.36 -22.22
N ARG A 111 4.14 -12.39 -23.32
CA ARG A 111 2.68 -12.27 -23.37
C ARG A 111 2.03 -13.28 -22.44
N GLY A 112 1.35 -12.79 -21.41
CA GLY A 112 0.60 -13.63 -20.46
C GLY A 112 0.74 -13.25 -19.00
N THR A 113 1.70 -12.38 -18.64
CA THR A 113 1.69 -11.79 -17.32
C THR A 113 1.02 -10.41 -17.37
N LEU A 114 0.27 -10.07 -16.33
CA LEU A 114 -0.51 -8.83 -16.28
C LEU A 114 0.36 -7.56 -16.36
N PHE A 115 1.64 -7.64 -15.99
CA PHE A 115 2.59 -6.55 -16.22
C PHE A 115 2.79 -6.25 -17.71
N PHE A 116 2.86 -7.28 -18.56
CA PHE A 116 3.03 -7.03 -20.00
C PHE A 116 1.78 -6.52 -20.69
N GLU A 117 0.58 -6.80 -20.13
CA GLU A 117 -0.64 -6.14 -20.57
C GLU A 117 -0.60 -4.63 -20.26
N LEU A 118 -0.10 -4.26 -19.06
CA LEU A 118 0.16 -2.86 -18.73
C LEU A 118 1.21 -2.26 -19.70
N ALA A 119 2.32 -2.94 -19.94
CA ALA A 119 3.36 -2.47 -20.83
C ALA A 119 2.87 -2.31 -22.29
N ARG A 120 1.91 -3.14 -22.74
CA ARG A 120 1.26 -3.04 -24.05
C ARG A 120 0.45 -1.74 -24.16
N VAL A 121 -0.30 -1.39 -23.13
CA VAL A 121 -1.04 -0.11 -23.08
C VAL A 121 -0.06 1.07 -23.06
N VAL A 122 0.98 0.98 -22.23
CA VAL A 122 2.03 2.02 -22.14
C VAL A 122 2.75 2.22 -23.47
N LYS A 123 3.05 1.16 -24.19
CA LYS A 123 3.72 1.21 -25.51
C LYS A 123 2.92 2.02 -26.52
N GLU A 124 1.60 1.80 -26.59
CA GLU A 124 0.73 2.47 -27.55
C GLU A 124 0.40 3.89 -27.14
N LYS A 125 -0.02 4.08 -25.89
CA LYS A 125 -0.52 5.39 -25.40
C LYS A 125 0.57 6.35 -24.95
N ARG A 126 1.74 5.85 -24.57
CA ARG A 126 2.90 6.64 -24.12
C ARG A 126 2.55 7.77 -23.14
N PRO A 127 1.80 7.48 -22.04
CA PRO A 127 1.43 8.53 -21.11
C PRO A 127 2.67 9.17 -20.49
N PRO A 128 2.70 10.49 -20.26
CA PRO A 128 3.83 11.18 -19.62
C PRO A 128 4.28 10.57 -18.31
N TYR A 129 3.35 9.98 -17.53
CA TYR A 129 3.62 9.45 -16.19
C TYR A 129 3.11 8.03 -16.02
N LEU A 130 3.83 7.26 -15.19
CA LEU A 130 3.41 5.97 -14.65
C LEU A 130 3.46 6.02 -13.13
N PHE A 131 2.43 5.49 -12.46
CA PHE A 131 2.36 5.38 -11.02
C PHE A 131 1.94 3.96 -10.62
N LEU A 132 2.93 3.11 -10.40
CA LEU A 132 2.72 1.68 -10.20
C LEU A 132 3.00 1.26 -8.76
N GLU A 133 2.25 0.28 -8.28
CA GLU A 133 2.41 -0.28 -6.93
C GLU A 133 2.66 -1.78 -6.99
N ASN A 134 3.45 -2.27 -6.03
CA ASN A 134 3.63 -3.70 -5.82
C ASN A 134 4.09 -4.01 -4.38
N VAL A 135 4.18 -5.29 -4.06
CA VAL A 135 4.75 -5.74 -2.78
C VAL A 135 6.27 -5.62 -2.78
N PRO A 136 6.92 -5.32 -1.63
CA PRO A 136 8.39 -5.21 -1.56
C PRO A 136 9.13 -6.49 -1.97
N GLY A 137 8.47 -7.65 -1.85
CA GLY A 137 9.02 -8.93 -2.29
C GLY A 137 9.39 -8.98 -3.77
N LEU A 138 8.81 -8.11 -4.61
CA LEU A 138 9.15 -7.99 -6.03
C LEU A 138 10.65 -7.66 -6.23
N LEU A 139 11.26 -6.87 -5.35
CA LEU A 139 12.68 -6.50 -5.43
C LEU A 139 13.63 -7.70 -5.33
N SER A 140 13.23 -8.75 -4.60
CA SER A 140 14.04 -9.96 -4.40
C SER A 140 13.49 -11.17 -5.15
N HIS A 141 12.34 -11.04 -5.80
CA HIS A 141 11.71 -12.14 -6.54
C HIS A 141 12.64 -12.65 -7.64
N ASP A 142 12.80 -13.97 -7.71
CA ASP A 142 13.72 -14.65 -8.63
C ASP A 142 15.14 -14.02 -8.61
N ARG A 143 15.70 -13.77 -7.42
CA ARG A 143 17.00 -13.13 -7.19
C ARG A 143 17.11 -11.73 -7.83
N GLY A 144 16.01 -10.98 -7.88
CA GLY A 144 15.93 -9.65 -8.47
C GLY A 144 15.70 -9.63 -9.98
N ARG A 145 15.69 -10.78 -10.66
CA ARG A 145 15.51 -10.84 -12.12
C ARG A 145 14.16 -10.30 -12.57
N THR A 146 13.09 -10.63 -11.84
CA THR A 146 11.75 -10.13 -12.16
C THR A 146 11.71 -8.61 -12.16
N PHE A 147 12.27 -7.98 -11.14
CA PHE A 147 12.34 -6.52 -11.05
C PHE A 147 13.23 -5.92 -12.15
N GLY A 148 14.36 -6.58 -12.46
CA GLY A 148 15.23 -6.19 -13.56
C GLY A 148 14.51 -6.20 -14.92
N VAL A 149 13.67 -7.21 -15.21
CA VAL A 149 12.86 -7.27 -16.44
C VAL A 149 11.85 -6.12 -16.48
N ILE A 150 11.18 -5.81 -15.38
CA ILE A 150 10.25 -4.68 -15.33
C ILE A 150 10.96 -3.37 -15.65
N LEU A 151 12.10 -3.09 -15.00
CA LEU A 151 12.87 -1.87 -15.25
C LEU A 151 13.38 -1.79 -16.69
N SER A 152 13.94 -2.89 -17.23
CA SER A 152 14.42 -2.95 -18.62
C SER A 152 13.28 -2.68 -19.60
N THR A 153 12.10 -3.31 -19.40
CA THR A 153 10.93 -3.10 -20.24
C THR A 153 10.49 -1.63 -20.26
N LEU A 154 10.41 -1.00 -19.09
CA LEU A 154 10.02 0.41 -19.01
C LEU A 154 11.08 1.35 -19.61
N TYR A 155 12.38 1.01 -19.44
CA TYR A 155 13.48 1.73 -20.08
C TYR A 155 13.40 1.63 -21.61
N ASP A 156 13.18 0.43 -22.15
CA ASP A 156 13.05 0.20 -23.60
C ASP A 156 11.83 0.94 -24.19
N LEU A 157 10.80 1.21 -23.37
CA LEU A 157 9.67 2.06 -23.72
C LEU A 157 9.98 3.56 -23.60
N GLY A 158 11.18 3.95 -23.15
CA GLY A 158 11.66 5.32 -23.06
C GLY A 158 11.37 6.00 -21.72
N TYR A 159 10.99 5.25 -20.67
CA TYR A 159 10.72 5.82 -19.36
C TYR A 159 11.97 5.86 -18.47
N HIS A 160 12.16 6.99 -17.82
CA HIS A 160 12.99 7.07 -16.62
C HIS A 160 12.17 6.57 -15.44
N VAL A 161 12.72 5.71 -14.58
CA VAL A 161 11.99 5.09 -13.48
C VAL A 161 12.69 5.34 -12.16
N GLU A 162 11.97 5.93 -11.23
CA GLU A 162 12.35 6.01 -9.81
C GLU A 162 11.48 5.05 -8.99
N TRP A 163 12.03 4.48 -7.92
CA TRP A 163 11.25 3.62 -7.03
C TRP A 163 11.63 3.80 -5.57
N THR A 164 10.66 3.50 -4.71
CA THR A 164 10.86 3.56 -3.26
C THR A 164 9.95 2.57 -2.55
N VAL A 165 10.34 2.14 -1.33
CA VAL A 165 9.46 1.36 -0.45
C VAL A 165 8.97 2.27 0.66
N LEU A 166 7.66 2.54 0.66
CA LEU A 166 7.00 3.35 1.67
C LEU A 166 6.22 2.48 2.66
N ASN A 167 6.08 2.96 3.90
CA ASN A 167 5.26 2.33 4.91
C ASN A 167 4.08 3.25 5.27
N SER A 168 2.87 2.75 5.14
CA SER A 168 1.63 3.50 5.35
C SER A 168 1.55 4.19 6.71
N LYS A 169 2.18 3.63 7.75
CA LYS A 169 2.21 4.23 9.11
C LYS A 169 2.83 5.63 9.16
N HIS A 170 3.61 6.00 8.16
CA HIS A 170 4.20 7.34 8.05
C HIS A 170 3.30 8.32 7.27
N PHE A 171 2.12 7.88 6.85
CA PHE A 171 1.20 8.65 6.02
C PHE A 171 -0.19 8.78 6.67
N GLY A 172 -0.24 8.91 8.00
CA GLY A 172 -1.45 9.23 8.75
C GLY A 172 -2.40 8.07 9.03
N VAL A 173 -2.01 6.81 8.73
CA VAL A 173 -2.79 5.63 9.10
C VAL A 173 -1.99 4.71 10.04
N PRO A 174 -2.59 4.16 11.11
CA PRO A 174 -1.90 3.33 12.08
C PRO A 174 -1.74 1.88 11.57
N GLN A 175 -1.22 1.72 10.33
CA GLN A 175 -0.99 0.42 9.70
C GLN A 175 0.45 0.29 9.22
N SER A 176 1.16 -0.75 9.64
CA SER A 176 2.47 -1.10 9.12
C SER A 176 2.33 -1.88 7.81
N ARG A 177 2.12 -1.17 6.70
CA ARG A 177 1.99 -1.73 5.35
C ARG A 177 3.09 -1.17 4.46
N ARG A 178 4.08 -2.01 4.18
CA ARG A 178 5.17 -1.65 3.26
C ARG A 178 4.77 -2.00 1.83
N ARG A 179 4.95 -1.04 0.91
CA ARG A 179 4.69 -1.23 -0.53
C ARG A 179 5.80 -0.58 -1.34
N LEU A 180 6.12 -1.22 -2.45
CA LEU A 180 7.01 -0.70 -3.47
C LEU A 180 6.20 0.18 -4.42
N PHE A 181 6.66 1.40 -4.64
CA PHE A 181 6.11 2.32 -5.63
C PHE A 181 7.15 2.59 -6.71
N LEU A 182 6.72 2.48 -7.97
CA LEU A 182 7.51 2.83 -9.14
C LEU A 182 6.85 4.02 -9.83
N ILE A 183 7.64 5.04 -10.08
CA ILE A 183 7.21 6.25 -10.80
C ILE A 183 8.02 6.31 -12.10
N GLY A 184 7.32 6.19 -13.22
CA GLY A 184 7.90 6.36 -14.55
C GLY A 184 7.55 7.74 -15.10
N TYR A 185 8.47 8.34 -15.86
CA TYR A 185 8.22 9.59 -16.58
C TYR A 185 9.03 9.63 -17.87
N LEU A 186 8.46 10.24 -18.91
CA LEU A 186 9.13 10.39 -20.21
C LEU A 186 10.10 11.57 -20.21
N ASP A 187 9.79 12.64 -19.46
CA ASP A 187 10.62 13.83 -19.41
C ASP A 187 11.68 13.74 -18.31
N PRO A 188 12.98 13.71 -18.65
CA PRO A 188 14.07 13.60 -17.68
C PRO A 188 14.13 14.77 -16.68
N ARG A 189 13.50 15.91 -16.98
CA ARG A 189 13.39 17.05 -16.06
C ARG A 189 12.58 16.73 -14.79
N CYS A 190 11.83 15.62 -14.78
CA CYS A 190 11.13 15.11 -13.60
C CYS A 190 12.04 14.46 -12.56
N ALA A 191 13.28 14.12 -12.91
CA ALA A 191 14.20 13.41 -12.02
C ALA A 191 14.38 14.12 -10.67
N GLY A 192 14.17 13.36 -9.58
CA GLY A 192 14.26 13.86 -8.20
C GLY A 192 13.12 14.81 -7.76
N LYS A 193 12.14 15.10 -8.63
CA LYS A 193 11.02 16.00 -8.28
C LYS A 193 9.85 15.26 -7.64
N ILE A 194 9.64 14.00 -8.00
CA ILE A 194 8.52 13.20 -7.50
C ILE A 194 8.95 12.39 -6.27
N LEU A 195 10.05 11.68 -6.34
CA LEU A 195 10.66 10.98 -5.21
C LEU A 195 11.91 11.73 -4.72
N PRO A 196 12.28 11.65 -3.43
CA PRO A 196 11.60 10.93 -2.35
C PRO A 196 10.33 11.65 -1.85
N VAL A 197 9.38 10.86 -1.35
CA VAL A 197 8.19 11.34 -0.64
C VAL A 197 8.33 11.02 0.84
N PHE A 198 8.12 12.00 1.68
CA PHE A 198 8.14 11.85 3.13
C PHE A 198 6.72 12.01 3.68
N GLY A 199 6.32 11.09 4.58
CA GLY A 199 5.09 11.27 5.35
C GLY A 199 5.25 12.40 6.36
N ALA A 200 4.14 12.87 6.93
CA ALA A 200 4.11 13.99 7.88
C ALA A 200 5.06 13.79 9.09
N ASP A 201 5.32 12.53 9.47
CA ASP A 201 6.18 12.14 10.60
C ASP A 201 7.53 11.54 10.18
N ALA A 202 7.84 11.52 8.89
CA ALA A 202 9.05 10.88 8.40
C ALA A 202 10.26 11.82 8.53
N LYS A 203 11.00 11.70 9.61
CA LYS A 203 12.41 12.07 9.60
C LYS A 203 13.14 11.04 8.74
N ALA A 204 13.83 11.50 7.67
CA ALA A 204 14.66 10.64 6.85
C ALA A 204 15.68 9.92 7.74
N LEU A 205 15.75 8.59 7.62
CA LEU A 205 16.83 7.82 8.27
C LEU A 205 18.14 8.23 7.61
N VAL A 206 18.93 9.03 8.31
CA VAL A 206 20.28 9.38 7.88
C VAL A 206 21.17 8.19 8.23
N GLN A 207 21.69 7.51 7.22
CA GLN A 207 22.69 6.48 7.41
C GLN A 207 24.03 7.16 7.75
N ILE A 208 24.48 7.03 9.00
CA ILE A 208 25.69 7.67 9.51
C ILE A 208 26.94 6.90 9.09
N VAL A 209 26.84 5.57 8.99
CA VAL A 209 27.98 4.72 8.60
C VAL A 209 27.56 3.76 7.48
N HIS A 210 28.28 3.82 6.36
CA HIS A 210 28.12 2.93 5.22
C HIS A 210 28.87 1.61 5.48
N GLY A 211 28.20 0.45 5.32
CA GLY A 211 28.80 -0.86 5.53
C GLY A 211 27.93 -1.99 4.94
N ARG A 212 28.48 -3.23 4.97
CA ARG A 212 27.69 -4.43 4.61
C ARG A 212 26.54 -4.62 5.61
N LEU A 213 25.45 -5.27 5.16
CA LEU A 213 24.30 -5.63 6.02
C LEU A 213 24.77 -6.23 7.34
N GLY A 214 24.52 -5.57 8.46
CA GLY A 214 25.00 -5.94 9.80
C GLY A 214 26.03 -4.99 10.42
N LYS A 215 26.66 -4.08 9.65
CA LYS A 215 27.60 -3.07 10.14
C LYS A 215 27.16 -1.62 9.84
N ARG A 216 25.88 -1.42 9.51
CA ARG A 216 25.33 -0.08 9.26
C ARG A 216 24.86 0.53 10.57
N VAL A 217 25.25 1.75 10.84
CA VAL A 217 24.79 2.54 11.99
C VAL A 217 23.82 3.61 11.49
N TYR A 218 22.67 3.69 12.11
CA TYR A 218 21.63 4.67 11.82
C TYR A 218 21.44 5.59 13.02
N ASP A 219 21.03 6.81 12.79
CA ASP A 219 20.67 7.75 13.84
C ASP A 219 19.55 7.18 14.71
N SER A 220 19.72 7.27 16.03
CA SER A 220 18.78 6.74 17.04
C SER A 220 17.40 7.43 17.04
N ALA A 221 17.26 8.57 16.39
CA ALA A 221 15.98 9.27 16.21
C ALA A 221 15.11 8.71 15.08
N GLY A 222 15.60 7.72 14.31
CA GLY A 222 14.91 7.06 13.22
C GLY A 222 14.49 5.62 13.54
N ILE A 223 13.51 5.09 12.82
CA ILE A 223 12.95 3.73 13.03
C ILE A 223 13.89 2.69 12.41
N ALA A 224 14.41 1.76 13.22
CA ALA A 224 15.32 0.71 12.79
C ALA A 224 14.65 -0.43 12.00
N CYS A 225 15.35 -0.95 10.98
CA CYS A 225 14.97 -2.17 10.26
C CYS A 225 15.23 -3.42 11.10
N THR A 226 14.35 -4.42 11.02
CA THR A 226 14.40 -5.72 11.67
C THR A 226 15.57 -6.59 11.18
N GLN A 227 16.28 -7.22 12.09
CA GLN A 227 17.26 -8.29 11.82
C GLN A 227 16.63 -9.68 11.94
N ASP A 228 17.12 -10.61 11.11
CA ASP A 228 16.67 -11.99 10.96
C ASP A 228 17.44 -12.96 11.87
N THR A 229 16.83 -14.02 12.37
CA THR A 229 17.15 -15.45 12.32
C THR A 229 16.37 -16.34 13.30
N SER A 230 15.72 -17.35 12.72
CA SER A 230 15.34 -18.75 13.05
C SER A 230 14.86 -19.23 14.43
N ARG A 231 13.69 -19.83 14.36
CA ARG A 231 13.08 -21.10 14.81
C ARG A 231 12.46 -21.27 16.18
N GLN A 232 11.21 -21.72 16.14
CA GLN A 232 10.29 -22.53 16.97
C GLN A 232 9.30 -21.80 17.89
N SER A 233 8.22 -22.22 17.98
CA SER A 233 6.78 -22.35 17.74
C SER A 233 5.87 -22.29 19.01
N GLY A 234 4.66 -21.73 18.94
CA GLY A 234 3.45 -21.80 19.77
C GLY A 234 3.02 -20.54 20.52
N LEU A 235 1.76 -20.45 20.76
CA LEU A 235 1.19 -19.61 21.80
C LEU A 235 1.51 -20.27 23.17
N TYR A 236 2.10 -19.53 24.09
CA TYR A 236 2.25 -19.94 25.47
C TYR A 236 1.34 -19.09 26.34
N PHE A 237 0.63 -19.76 27.24
CA PHE A 237 -0.08 -19.08 28.32
C PHE A 237 0.74 -19.24 29.60
N VAL A 238 0.86 -18.16 30.36
CA VAL A 238 1.43 -18.19 31.70
C VAL A 238 0.28 -18.32 32.69
N ASP A 239 0.25 -19.44 33.43
CA ASP A 239 -0.68 -19.61 34.53
C ASP A 239 -0.12 -18.85 35.74
N LEU A 240 -0.73 -17.72 36.05
CA LEU A 240 -0.37 -16.86 37.18
C LEU A 240 -1.13 -17.23 38.48
N THR A 241 -1.90 -18.32 38.48
CA THR A 241 -2.71 -18.73 39.65
C THR A 241 -1.90 -19.37 40.79
N LYS A 242 -0.64 -19.67 40.57
CA LYS A 242 0.30 -20.16 41.59
C LYS A 242 1.54 -19.27 41.59
N GLY A 243 2.02 -18.91 42.76
CA GLY A 243 3.07 -17.94 43.02
C GLY A 243 4.42 -18.15 42.30
N ASP A 244 4.47 -19.06 41.34
CA ASP A 244 5.60 -19.30 40.44
C ASP A 244 5.06 -19.45 39.01
N PRO A 245 5.29 -18.50 38.08
CA PRO A 245 4.74 -18.56 36.74
C PRO A 245 5.39 -19.71 35.95
N LYS A 246 4.63 -20.76 35.64
CA LYS A 246 5.10 -21.85 34.79
C LYS A 246 4.59 -21.68 33.36
N ILE A 247 5.51 -21.63 32.42
CA ILE A 247 5.22 -21.69 30.98
C ILE A 247 4.80 -23.11 30.64
N THR A 248 3.54 -23.30 30.24
CA THR A 248 3.04 -24.62 29.82
C THR A 248 2.90 -24.66 28.29
N PRO A 249 3.35 -25.76 27.63
CA PRO A 249 3.23 -25.90 26.18
C PRO A 249 1.80 -26.18 25.70
N ASN A 250 0.88 -26.46 26.60
CA ASN A 250 -0.51 -26.77 26.30
C ASN A 250 -1.42 -25.68 26.86
N ALA A 251 -2.00 -24.88 25.93
CA ALA A 251 -3.14 -24.04 26.28
C ALA A 251 -4.30 -24.93 26.75
N ARG A 252 -4.76 -24.75 27.98
CA ARG A 252 -6.07 -25.26 28.37
C ARG A 252 -7.12 -24.60 27.49
N CYS A 253 -8.02 -25.40 26.95
CA CYS A 253 -9.04 -25.09 25.98
C CYS A 253 -9.61 -23.66 26.10
N LEU A 254 -9.39 -22.82 25.07
CA LEU A 254 -10.04 -21.55 24.94
C LEU A 254 -11.44 -21.79 24.35
N HIS A 255 -12.47 -21.52 25.13
CA HIS A 255 -13.85 -21.55 24.62
C HIS A 255 -14.13 -20.20 23.92
N THR A 256 -14.51 -20.26 22.66
CA THR A 256 -15.12 -19.12 21.97
C THR A 256 -16.56 -18.99 22.45
N ARG A 257 -16.92 -17.83 23.01
CA ARG A 257 -18.33 -17.46 23.21
C ARG A 257 -18.95 -17.03 21.88
N GLN A 258 -20.28 -17.03 21.80
CA GLN A 258 -21.05 -16.62 20.61
C GLN A 258 -20.71 -15.20 20.07
N ASP A 259 -20.04 -14.35 20.86
CA ASP A 259 -19.56 -13.03 20.47
C ASP A 259 -18.16 -13.02 19.87
N GLY A 260 -17.55 -14.18 19.63
CA GLY A 260 -16.20 -14.32 19.04
C GLY A 260 -15.05 -13.94 19.97
N SER A 261 -15.30 -13.69 21.27
CA SER A 261 -14.26 -13.33 22.23
C SER A 261 -13.60 -14.57 22.85
N LEU A 262 -12.27 -14.51 23.00
CA LEU A 262 -11.48 -15.50 23.74
C LEU A 262 -11.36 -15.07 25.19
N THR A 263 -11.88 -15.87 26.13
CA THR A 263 -11.78 -15.58 27.56
C THR A 263 -10.98 -16.62 28.31
N ASN A 264 -10.18 -16.19 29.27
CA ASN A 264 -9.50 -17.06 30.21
C ASN A 264 -10.45 -17.42 31.36
N PHE A 265 -10.50 -18.70 31.72
CA PHE A 265 -11.35 -19.17 32.82
C PHE A 265 -10.70 -18.79 34.16
N LYS A 266 -11.50 -18.16 35.05
CA LYS A 266 -11.21 -17.64 36.39
C LYS A 266 -10.55 -16.28 36.48
N GLY A 267 -11.30 -15.23 36.23
CA GLY A 267 -11.40 -13.99 37.04
C GLY A 267 -10.14 -13.21 37.40
N GLN A 268 -8.95 -13.54 36.92
CA GLN A 268 -7.73 -12.78 37.16
C GLN A 268 -7.19 -12.23 35.85
N ASN A 269 -7.44 -10.96 35.63
CA ASN A 269 -6.99 -10.18 34.49
C ASN A 269 -5.53 -9.74 34.68
N SER A 270 -4.57 -10.56 34.24
CA SER A 270 -3.30 -9.97 33.83
C SER A 270 -3.55 -9.31 32.46
N GLY A 271 -3.51 -8.00 32.35
CA GLY A 271 -3.77 -7.29 31.09
C GLY A 271 -2.69 -7.49 30.01
N VAL A 272 -1.89 -8.54 30.10
CA VAL A 272 -0.76 -8.86 29.22
C VAL A 272 -0.96 -10.23 28.60
N LEU A 273 -0.91 -10.31 27.28
CA LEU A 273 -0.93 -11.56 26.54
C LEU A 273 0.49 -11.89 26.05
N TYR A 274 0.86 -13.16 26.15
CA TYR A 274 2.12 -13.67 25.63
C TYR A 274 1.86 -14.37 24.29
N ILE A 275 2.33 -13.75 23.20
CA ILE A 275 2.17 -14.26 21.85
C ILE A 275 3.47 -14.93 21.43
N LYS A 276 3.41 -16.19 21.05
CA LYS A 276 4.58 -16.95 20.63
C LYS A 276 5.21 -16.33 19.38
N GLU A 277 6.49 -16.10 19.45
CA GLU A 277 7.32 -15.65 18.33
C GLU A 277 8.62 -16.45 18.28
N ALA A 278 9.19 -16.61 17.08
CA ALA A 278 10.49 -17.23 16.87
C ALA A 278 11.64 -16.29 17.32
N THR A 279 11.64 -15.89 18.59
CA THR A 279 12.66 -15.07 19.26
C THR A 279 13.42 -15.91 20.29
N LYS A 280 14.53 -15.39 20.83
CA LYS A 280 15.26 -16.08 21.91
C LYS A 280 14.40 -16.36 23.15
N LYS A 281 13.43 -15.47 23.45
CA LYS A 281 12.45 -15.66 24.55
C LYS A 281 11.32 -16.61 24.18
N GLY A 282 11.12 -16.93 22.88
CA GLY A 282 10.03 -17.77 22.40
C GLY A 282 8.66 -17.07 22.34
N TYR A 283 8.54 -15.85 22.84
CA TYR A 283 7.29 -15.09 22.85
C TYR A 283 7.54 -13.58 22.85
N LYS A 284 6.49 -12.83 22.58
CA LYS A 284 6.40 -11.38 22.76
C LYS A 284 5.14 -11.03 23.54
N GLU A 285 5.26 -10.05 24.42
CA GLU A 285 4.14 -9.51 25.19
C GLU A 285 3.26 -8.65 24.30
N ALA A 286 1.93 -8.78 24.45
CA ALA A 286 0.95 -7.95 23.80
C ALA A 286 0.04 -7.32 24.86
N HIS A 287 -0.11 -6.01 24.78
CA HIS A 287 -0.85 -5.16 25.70
C HIS A 287 -2.15 -4.67 25.06
N GLU A 288 -3.02 -4.07 25.85
CA GLU A 288 -4.23 -3.41 25.35
C GLU A 288 -3.86 -2.39 24.22
N GLY A 289 -4.58 -2.46 23.11
CA GLY A 289 -4.33 -1.62 21.94
C GLY A 289 -3.32 -2.21 20.94
N ASP A 290 -2.60 -3.28 21.29
CA ASP A 290 -1.67 -3.93 20.37
C ASP A 290 -2.40 -4.76 19.32
N SER A 291 -1.86 -4.78 18.11
CA SER A 291 -2.32 -5.67 17.03
C SER A 291 -1.54 -6.98 17.07
N ILE A 292 -2.24 -8.09 16.88
CA ILE A 292 -1.64 -9.43 16.82
C ILE A 292 -2.02 -10.16 15.54
N ASP A 293 -1.05 -10.92 14.99
CA ASP A 293 -1.28 -11.82 13.87
C ASP A 293 -1.78 -13.17 14.42
N LEU A 294 -3.05 -13.49 14.12
CA LEU A 294 -3.72 -14.75 14.49
C LEU A 294 -3.47 -15.87 13.46
N GLY A 295 -2.92 -15.54 12.30
CA GLY A 295 -2.62 -16.50 11.25
C GLY A 295 -1.51 -17.46 11.67
N PHE A 296 -1.68 -18.75 11.37
CA PHE A 296 -0.70 -19.80 11.62
C PHE A 296 -0.20 -19.84 13.08
N ALA A 297 -1.13 -19.88 14.02
CA ALA A 297 -0.84 -19.87 15.46
C ALA A 297 0.20 -20.92 15.90
N GLY A 298 0.32 -22.04 15.19
CA GLY A 298 1.32 -23.09 15.39
C GLY A 298 2.66 -22.91 14.71
N SER A 299 2.89 -21.80 13.99
CA SER A 299 4.13 -21.61 13.22
C SER A 299 5.36 -21.49 14.12
N ASN A 300 6.39 -22.24 13.79
CA ASN A 300 7.70 -22.28 14.50
C ASN A 300 8.71 -21.27 13.96
N THR A 301 8.36 -20.55 12.89
CA THR A 301 9.29 -19.67 12.17
C THR A 301 8.81 -18.23 12.10
N ARG A 302 7.55 -17.93 12.49
CA ARG A 302 6.98 -16.57 12.40
C ARG A 302 7.51 -15.66 13.51
N ARG A 303 7.79 -14.42 13.08
CA ARG A 303 8.17 -13.29 13.93
C ARG A 303 7.30 -12.08 13.61
N GLY A 304 7.37 -11.08 14.46
CA GLY A 304 6.63 -9.84 14.24
C GLY A 304 5.12 -10.07 14.32
N ARG A 305 4.67 -10.89 15.26
CA ARG A 305 3.25 -11.19 15.46
C ARG A 305 2.54 -10.17 16.34
N VAL A 306 3.31 -9.34 17.05
CA VAL A 306 2.78 -8.27 17.91
C VAL A 306 3.32 -6.94 17.43
N PHE A 307 2.42 -6.00 17.13
CA PHE A 307 2.74 -4.61 16.79
C PHE A 307 2.12 -3.68 17.83
N ALA A 308 2.97 -2.96 18.56
CA ALA A 308 2.55 -2.05 19.60
C ALA A 308 1.88 -0.80 18.99
N GLY A 309 0.59 -0.60 19.31
CA GLY A 309 -0.17 0.57 18.91
C GLY A 309 -0.35 0.76 17.39
N VAL A 310 0.06 -0.23 16.56
CA VAL A 310 -0.02 -0.15 15.08
C VAL A 310 -0.56 -1.45 14.53
N ALA A 311 -1.50 -1.38 13.59
CA ALA A 311 -2.02 -2.56 12.92
C ALA A 311 -0.97 -3.20 11.99
N HIS A 312 -1.05 -4.51 11.85
CA HIS A 312 -0.35 -5.25 10.80
C HIS A 312 -0.86 -4.82 9.40
N THR A 313 -0.16 -5.24 8.35
CA THR A 313 -0.69 -5.14 7.00
C THR A 313 -2.02 -5.88 6.91
N VAL A 314 -3.10 -5.18 6.57
CA VAL A 314 -4.41 -5.80 6.30
C VAL A 314 -4.24 -6.80 5.16
N ASP A 315 -4.60 -8.05 5.41
CA ASP A 315 -4.60 -9.13 4.43
C ASP A 315 -6.02 -9.50 3.98
N THR A 316 -6.11 -10.32 2.95
CA THR A 316 -7.39 -10.75 2.36
C THR A 316 -8.14 -11.76 3.20
N ALA A 317 -7.48 -12.39 4.18
CA ALA A 317 -8.03 -13.45 5.03
C ALA A 317 -8.43 -12.95 6.43
N ASN A 318 -8.20 -11.65 6.73
CA ASN A 318 -8.44 -11.05 8.04
C ASN A 318 -7.84 -11.87 9.19
N THR A 319 -6.54 -12.11 9.12
CA THR A 319 -5.81 -12.87 10.15
C THR A 319 -5.36 -12.02 11.33
N HIS A 320 -5.81 -10.77 11.44
CA HIS A 320 -5.35 -9.83 12.45
C HIS A 320 -6.41 -9.57 13.53
N GLY A 321 -5.93 -9.49 14.76
CA GLY A 321 -6.73 -9.15 15.92
C GLY A 321 -6.16 -7.96 16.68
N ILE A 322 -6.99 -7.34 17.50
CA ILE A 322 -6.60 -6.31 18.45
C ILE A 322 -6.79 -6.83 19.88
N VAL A 323 -5.85 -6.52 20.75
CA VAL A 323 -5.93 -6.82 22.18
C VAL A 323 -6.80 -5.77 22.87
N LEU A 324 -7.86 -6.21 23.50
CA LEU A 324 -8.76 -5.37 24.28
C LEU A 324 -8.42 -5.45 25.78
N ARG A 325 -9.02 -4.53 26.54
CA ARG A 325 -8.92 -4.53 28.00
C ARG A 325 -9.22 -5.91 28.60
N GLY A 326 -8.39 -6.35 29.53
CA GLY A 326 -8.50 -7.67 30.17
C GLY A 326 -7.95 -8.81 29.32
N GLY A 327 -7.09 -8.53 28.33
CA GLY A 327 -6.43 -9.57 27.52
C GLY A 327 -7.34 -10.29 26.52
N ARG A 328 -8.55 -9.74 26.26
CA ARG A 328 -9.42 -10.28 25.20
C ARG A 328 -8.87 -9.91 23.83
N VAL A 329 -9.05 -10.79 22.86
CA VAL A 329 -8.66 -10.54 21.46
C VAL A 329 -9.89 -10.64 20.58
N ARG A 330 -10.08 -9.65 19.70
CA ARG A 330 -11.07 -9.72 18.63
C ARG A 330 -10.41 -9.48 17.27
N ARG A 331 -11.01 -10.00 16.24
CA ARG A 331 -10.61 -9.65 14.85
C ARG A 331 -10.98 -8.21 14.53
N LEU A 332 -10.24 -7.62 13.61
CA LEU A 332 -10.63 -6.34 13.01
C LEU A 332 -11.91 -6.53 12.18
N MET A 333 -12.81 -5.56 12.26
CA MET A 333 -14.00 -5.52 11.40
C MET A 333 -13.64 -5.02 10.00
N PRO A 334 -14.42 -5.33 8.95
CA PRO A 334 -14.19 -4.82 7.60
C PRO A 334 -14.05 -3.30 7.56
N ARG A 335 -14.90 -2.58 8.29
CA ARG A 335 -14.85 -1.13 8.44
C ARG A 335 -13.49 -0.64 8.95
N GLU A 336 -12.96 -1.28 9.96
CA GLU A 336 -11.64 -0.95 10.52
C GLU A 336 -10.52 -1.22 9.50
N CYS A 337 -10.63 -2.30 8.72
CA CYS A 337 -9.67 -2.60 7.66
C CYS A 337 -9.63 -1.52 6.59
N PHE A 338 -10.78 -0.98 6.17
CA PHE A 338 -10.83 0.13 5.22
C PHE A 338 -10.35 1.45 5.81
N ARG A 339 -10.64 1.74 7.10
CA ARG A 339 -10.05 2.88 7.82
C ARG A 339 -8.53 2.81 7.82
N LEU A 340 -7.96 1.63 8.05
CA LEU A 340 -6.51 1.40 7.97
C LEU A 340 -5.94 1.61 6.56
N GLN A 341 -6.76 1.51 5.51
CA GLN A 341 -6.38 1.89 4.15
C GLN A 341 -6.62 3.37 3.83
N GLY A 342 -7.25 4.14 4.75
CA GLY A 342 -7.47 5.56 4.60
C GLY A 342 -8.72 5.93 3.78
N PHE A 343 -9.67 5.02 3.61
CA PHE A 343 -10.97 5.34 3.02
C PHE A 343 -11.83 6.17 3.98
N SER A 344 -12.66 7.06 3.42
CA SER A 344 -13.63 7.84 4.20
C SER A 344 -14.81 6.98 4.65
N GLU A 345 -15.52 7.42 5.70
CA GLU A 345 -16.70 6.70 6.21
C GLU A 345 -17.79 6.55 5.15
N ASP A 346 -18.04 7.58 4.34
CA ASP A 346 -19.01 7.50 3.21
C ASP A 346 -18.62 6.41 2.20
N GLN A 347 -17.34 6.33 1.84
CA GLN A 347 -16.84 5.28 0.95
C GLN A 347 -17.00 3.89 1.57
N ILE A 348 -16.66 3.76 2.86
CA ILE A 348 -16.78 2.50 3.60
C ILE A 348 -18.24 2.05 3.69
N ASP A 349 -19.16 2.96 4.00
CA ASP A 349 -20.59 2.65 4.07
C ASP A 349 -21.12 2.11 2.73
N LYS A 350 -20.75 2.74 1.62
CA LYS A 350 -21.11 2.29 0.26
C LYS A 350 -20.56 0.90 -0.07
N ILE A 351 -19.30 0.62 0.32
CA ILE A 351 -18.68 -0.71 0.12
C ILE A 351 -19.43 -1.77 0.93
N LEU A 352 -19.67 -1.50 2.22
CA LEU A 352 -20.28 -2.47 3.13
C LEU A 352 -21.75 -2.73 2.83
N ALA A 353 -22.46 -1.76 2.23
CA ALA A 353 -23.85 -1.92 1.85
C ALA A 353 -24.06 -2.99 0.75
N ILE A 354 -23.05 -3.28 -0.06
CA ILE A 354 -23.17 -4.16 -1.24
C ILE A 354 -22.30 -5.42 -1.17
N ASN A 355 -21.51 -5.60 -0.11
CA ASN A 355 -20.59 -6.73 0.02
C ASN A 355 -20.83 -7.52 1.31
N SER A 356 -20.57 -8.81 1.24
CA SER A 356 -20.37 -9.63 2.44
C SER A 356 -19.03 -9.26 3.12
N ASP A 357 -18.90 -9.55 4.42
CA ASP A 357 -17.66 -9.34 5.17
C ASP A 357 -16.46 -10.00 4.50
N ALA A 358 -16.59 -11.21 3.95
CA ALA A 358 -15.51 -11.91 3.27
C ALA A 358 -15.02 -11.14 2.03
N GLN A 359 -15.93 -10.58 1.22
CA GLN A 359 -15.57 -9.73 0.09
C GLN A 359 -14.95 -8.41 0.55
N ALA A 360 -15.49 -7.79 1.58
CA ALA A 360 -14.97 -6.55 2.14
C ALA A 360 -13.53 -6.73 2.68
N TYR A 361 -13.23 -7.82 3.39
CA TYR A 361 -11.86 -8.14 3.82
C TYR A 361 -10.91 -8.34 2.63
N LYS A 362 -11.33 -9.11 1.63
CA LYS A 362 -10.56 -9.35 0.41
C LYS A 362 -10.23 -8.03 -0.29
N GLN A 363 -11.22 -7.16 -0.44
CA GLN A 363 -11.06 -5.85 -1.08
C GLN A 363 -10.14 -4.92 -0.29
N ALA A 364 -10.31 -4.83 1.04
CA ALA A 364 -9.45 -4.03 1.91
C ALA A 364 -7.99 -4.52 1.87
N GLY A 365 -7.77 -5.85 1.86
CA GLY A 365 -6.44 -6.45 1.78
C GLY A 365 -5.74 -6.17 0.46
N ASN A 366 -6.48 -6.20 -0.66
CA ASN A 366 -5.94 -5.92 -2.00
C ASN A 366 -5.76 -4.43 -2.29
N SER A 367 -6.43 -3.54 -1.53
CA SER A 367 -6.37 -2.10 -1.79
C SER A 367 -5.00 -1.50 -1.46
N VAL A 368 -4.69 -0.39 -2.10
CA VAL A 368 -3.59 0.51 -1.74
C VAL A 368 -4.02 1.46 -0.62
N THR A 369 -3.05 2.02 0.11
CA THR A 369 -3.34 3.03 1.13
C THR A 369 -3.54 4.39 0.49
N VAL A 370 -4.75 4.93 0.62
CA VAL A 370 -5.23 6.17 -0.02
C VAL A 370 -4.32 7.36 0.26
N THR A 371 -3.89 7.52 1.52
CA THR A 371 -3.03 8.66 1.94
C THR A 371 -1.61 8.61 1.36
N VAL A 372 -1.09 7.41 1.06
CA VAL A 372 0.19 7.26 0.35
C VAL A 372 0.04 7.68 -1.12
N ILE A 373 -1.05 7.25 -1.76
CA ILE A 373 -1.35 7.65 -3.15
C ILE A 373 -1.54 9.16 -3.24
N GLU A 374 -2.27 9.77 -2.29
CA GLU A 374 -2.41 11.22 -2.20
C GLU A 374 -1.06 11.93 -2.13
N ALA A 375 -0.16 11.48 -1.25
CA ALA A 375 1.14 12.12 -1.06
C ALA A 375 2.00 12.08 -2.34
N ILE A 376 2.03 10.94 -3.04
CA ILE A 376 2.75 10.79 -4.31
C ILE A 376 2.05 11.60 -5.42
N GLY A 377 0.71 11.54 -5.50
CA GLY A 377 -0.08 12.29 -6.46
C GLY A 377 0.16 13.81 -6.38
N ARG A 378 0.25 14.36 -5.17
CA ARG A 378 0.62 15.78 -4.96
C ARG A 378 2.00 16.12 -5.54
N ARG A 379 2.97 15.20 -5.47
CA ARG A 379 4.30 15.38 -6.05
C ARG A 379 4.28 15.31 -7.58
N ILE A 380 3.54 14.34 -8.16
CA ILE A 380 3.35 14.25 -9.61
C ILE A 380 2.73 15.54 -10.13
N ARG A 381 1.66 16.02 -9.50
CA ARG A 381 1.00 17.28 -9.88
C ARG A 381 1.95 18.48 -9.80
N ALA A 382 2.78 18.57 -8.76
CA ALA A 382 3.73 19.66 -8.61
C ALA A 382 4.80 19.60 -9.69
N ALA A 383 5.34 18.44 -10.04
CA ALA A 383 6.31 18.26 -11.12
C ALA A 383 5.71 18.62 -12.48
N ASP A 384 4.47 18.17 -12.77
CA ASP A 384 3.75 18.52 -14.01
C ASP A 384 3.53 20.03 -14.13
N ALA A 385 3.11 20.69 -13.05
CA ALA A 385 2.90 22.14 -13.04
C ALA A 385 4.21 22.93 -13.31
N GLU A 386 5.36 22.46 -12.79
CA GLU A 386 6.66 23.06 -13.06
C GLU A 386 7.06 22.90 -14.53
N LEU A 387 6.88 21.73 -15.14
CA LEU A 387 7.17 21.48 -16.54
C LEU A 387 6.30 22.35 -17.45
N TYR A 388 5.00 22.37 -17.20
CA TYR A 388 4.06 23.19 -17.98
C TYR A 388 4.37 24.70 -17.89
N ALA A 389 4.82 25.16 -16.72
CA ALA A 389 5.25 26.54 -16.55
C ALA A 389 6.54 26.88 -17.34
N GLN A 390 7.43 25.92 -17.57
CA GLN A 390 8.66 26.08 -18.36
C GLN A 390 8.37 26.08 -19.87
N GLU A 391 7.44 25.27 -20.36
CA GLU A 391 7.06 25.20 -21.77
C GLU A 391 6.23 26.42 -22.24
N SER A 392 5.67 27.15 -21.31
CA SER A 392 4.84 28.33 -21.58
C SER A 392 5.63 29.65 -21.52
N ARG A 393 6.95 29.59 -21.34
CA ARG A 393 7.90 30.73 -21.40
C ARG A 393 8.66 30.75 -22.71
#